data_32b3826cd6ba539599bb8190ff666131
#
_entry.id   32b3826cd6ba539599bb8190ff666131
#
_cell.length_a   1.000
_cell.length_b   1.000
_cell.length_c   1.000
_cell.angle_alpha   90.00
_cell.angle_beta   90.00
_cell.angle_gamma   90.00
#
_symmetry.space_group_name_H-M   'P 1'
#
loop_
_entity.id
_entity.type
_entity.pdbx_description
1 polymer ?
#
loop_
_entity_poly.entity_id
_entity_poly.type
_entity_poly.pdbx_seq_one_letter_code
_entity_poly.pdbx_strand_id
1 'polypeptide(L)'
;HTTFSKETGKASGMDLVVFEDNNRDGMADGPSKPLIQNISSPKFLQDRGTDHSTNGIRMGIDGWIYIAVGDFGFHNTVDRSGKKMTMLGGGIVRVRPDGTEMEVYTHGLRNIYDVAIDPFMNIYTRGNTNDGGGWNIRFIHQIQSGEYGYPVLFKHFTEEILPALVDVGGGSGTGSLYMDDATWPDKYNNVPMMADWGR
;
A
#
# COMPACT_ATOMS: atom_id res chain seq x y z
N HIS A 1 -10.75 -6.49 -1.56
CA HIS A 1 -11.92 -7.28 -1.08
C HIS A 1 -11.51 -8.21 0.06
N THR A 2 -12.20 -8.09 1.20
CA THR A 2 -12.00 -8.97 2.35
C THR A 2 -13.12 -10.01 2.39
N THR A 3 -12.76 -11.28 2.53
CA THR A 3 -13.70 -12.36 2.79
C THR A 3 -13.81 -12.61 4.30
N PHE A 4 -14.99 -12.99 4.76
CA PHE A 4 -15.27 -13.27 6.16
C PHE A 4 -15.75 -14.71 6.31
N SER A 5 -15.29 -15.37 7.38
CA SER A 5 -15.78 -16.69 7.75
C SER A 5 -17.26 -16.62 8.16
N LYS A 6 -18.07 -17.47 7.59
CA LYS A 6 -19.50 -17.56 7.95
C LYS A 6 -19.72 -18.07 9.37
N GLU A 7 -18.79 -18.84 9.92
CA GLU A 7 -18.88 -19.42 11.25
C GLU A 7 -18.47 -18.44 12.35
N THR A 8 -17.40 -17.67 12.11
CA THR A 8 -16.79 -16.82 13.15
C THR A 8 -17.05 -15.34 12.96
N GLY A 9 -17.51 -14.92 11.78
CA GLY A 9 -17.63 -13.51 11.43
C GLY A 9 -16.31 -12.76 11.27
N LYS A 10 -15.17 -13.45 11.45
CA LYS A 10 -13.84 -12.84 11.35
C LYS A 10 -13.33 -12.88 9.91
N ALA A 11 -12.43 -11.95 9.57
CA ALA A 11 -11.77 -11.93 8.27
C ALA A 11 -10.98 -13.22 8.06
N SER A 12 -11.16 -13.85 6.91
CA SER A 12 -10.57 -15.14 6.55
C SER A 12 -9.71 -15.11 5.29
N GLY A 13 -9.75 -14.04 4.54
CA GLY A 13 -8.94 -13.85 3.34
C GLY A 13 -9.05 -12.42 2.82
N MET A 14 -8.12 -12.05 1.95
CA MET A 14 -8.10 -10.78 1.25
C MET A 14 -7.53 -10.96 -0.14
N ASP A 15 -8.19 -10.36 -1.13
CA ASP A 15 -7.81 -10.41 -2.53
C ASP A 15 -7.87 -9.01 -3.15
N LEU A 16 -7.01 -8.73 -4.12
CA LEU A 16 -7.24 -7.64 -5.06
C LEU A 16 -8.13 -8.16 -6.17
N VAL A 17 -9.23 -7.47 -6.42
CA VAL A 17 -10.23 -7.90 -7.41
C VAL A 17 -10.51 -6.79 -8.41
N VAL A 18 -10.97 -7.18 -9.59
CA VAL A 18 -11.49 -6.27 -10.61
C VAL A 18 -12.97 -6.60 -10.86
N PHE A 19 -13.76 -5.55 -11.04
CA PHE A 19 -15.11 -5.62 -11.62
C PHE A 19 -14.99 -5.15 -13.06
N GLU A 20 -15.32 -6.01 -14.01
CA GLU A 20 -15.26 -5.68 -15.42
C GLU A 20 -16.48 -4.85 -15.82
N ASP A 21 -16.25 -3.85 -16.65
CA ASP A 21 -17.25 -3.00 -17.31
C ASP A 21 -16.87 -2.93 -18.79
N ASN A 22 -17.29 -3.94 -19.56
CA ASN A 22 -16.86 -4.12 -20.95
C ASN A 22 -17.61 -3.17 -21.90
N ASN A 23 -18.83 -2.78 -21.53
CA ASN A 23 -19.66 -1.87 -22.32
C ASN A 23 -19.42 -0.39 -21.96
N ARG A 24 -18.65 -0.12 -20.85
CA ARG A 24 -18.27 1.20 -20.36
C ARG A 24 -19.45 2.09 -19.96
N ASP A 25 -20.47 1.48 -19.37
CA ASP A 25 -21.64 2.21 -18.84
C ASP A 25 -21.50 2.64 -17.37
N GLY A 26 -20.37 2.31 -16.73
CA GLY A 26 -20.10 2.60 -15.33
C GLY A 26 -20.66 1.57 -14.36
N MET A 27 -21.20 0.46 -14.86
CA MET A 27 -21.70 -0.63 -14.04
C MET A 27 -20.93 -1.93 -14.31
N ALA A 28 -20.78 -2.73 -13.25
CA ALA A 28 -20.10 -4.02 -13.39
C ALA A 28 -20.94 -5.02 -14.19
N ASP A 29 -20.35 -5.66 -15.19
CA ASP A 29 -21.00 -6.69 -16.03
C ASP A 29 -21.17 -8.06 -15.35
N GLY A 30 -20.71 -8.18 -14.11
CA GLY A 30 -20.80 -9.45 -13.38
C GLY A 30 -20.03 -9.44 -12.06
N PRO A 31 -19.80 -10.61 -11.47
CA PRO A 31 -19.07 -10.73 -10.22
C PRO A 31 -17.59 -10.34 -10.40
N SER A 32 -16.98 -9.87 -9.31
CA SER A 32 -15.55 -9.56 -9.30
C SER A 32 -14.69 -10.77 -9.64
N LYS A 33 -13.57 -10.52 -10.31
CA LYS A 33 -12.54 -11.51 -10.62
C LYS A 33 -11.25 -11.17 -9.88
N PRO A 34 -10.57 -12.14 -9.24
CA PRO A 34 -9.32 -11.87 -8.54
C PRO A 34 -8.19 -11.53 -9.52
N LEU A 35 -7.41 -10.50 -9.18
CA LEU A 35 -6.12 -10.17 -9.79
C LEU A 35 -4.98 -10.77 -8.98
N ILE A 36 -5.06 -10.62 -7.65
CA ILE A 36 -4.11 -11.18 -6.69
C ILE A 36 -4.92 -11.86 -5.58
N GLN A 37 -4.53 -13.06 -5.21
CA GLN A 37 -5.22 -13.86 -4.20
C GLN A 37 -4.36 -14.11 -2.96
N ASN A 38 -5.01 -14.32 -1.83
CA ASN A 38 -4.41 -14.66 -0.54
C ASN A 38 -3.45 -13.58 -0.02
N ILE A 39 -3.83 -12.32 -0.13
CA ILE A 39 -3.10 -11.23 0.49
C ILE A 39 -3.23 -11.34 2.01
N SER A 40 -2.11 -11.24 2.71
CA SER A 40 -2.00 -11.38 4.16
C SER A 40 -2.30 -12.79 4.70
N SER A 41 -1.77 -13.09 5.85
CA SER A 41 -2.01 -14.38 6.52
C SER A 41 -3.42 -14.44 7.09
N PRO A 42 -4.21 -15.50 6.84
CA PRO A 42 -5.51 -15.69 7.48
C PRO A 42 -5.43 -15.62 9.01
N LYS A 43 -4.34 -16.09 9.60
CA LYS A 43 -4.12 -15.99 11.05
C LYS A 43 -4.04 -14.53 11.50
N PHE A 44 -3.29 -13.69 10.82
CA PHE A 44 -3.19 -12.26 11.18
C PHE A 44 -4.53 -11.55 11.02
N LEU A 45 -5.25 -11.83 9.92
CA LEU A 45 -6.57 -11.27 9.69
C LEU A 45 -7.57 -11.65 10.79
N GLN A 46 -7.53 -12.88 11.26
CA GLN A 46 -8.42 -13.37 12.32
C GLN A 46 -8.06 -12.82 13.71
N ASP A 47 -6.78 -12.73 14.00
CA ASP A 47 -6.30 -12.37 15.34
C ASP A 47 -6.23 -10.84 15.53
N ARG A 48 -5.97 -10.08 14.47
CA ARG A 48 -5.63 -8.65 14.55
C ARG A 48 -6.50 -7.75 13.67
N GLY A 49 -7.37 -8.31 12.82
CA GLY A 49 -8.19 -7.52 11.89
C GLY A 49 -7.48 -7.20 10.57
N THR A 50 -8.01 -6.26 9.82
CA THR A 50 -7.59 -5.98 8.42
C THR A 50 -6.81 -4.68 8.24
N ASP A 51 -6.71 -3.87 9.27
CA ASP A 51 -6.18 -2.51 9.25
C ASP A 51 -4.69 -2.38 8.95
N HIS A 52 -3.93 -3.46 9.14
CA HIS A 52 -2.50 -3.53 8.83
C HIS A 52 -2.18 -4.42 7.61
N SER A 53 -3.17 -4.73 6.80
CA SER A 53 -2.97 -5.58 5.62
C SER A 53 -2.72 -4.76 4.36
N THR A 54 -3.60 -4.81 3.38
CA THR A 54 -3.49 -4.06 2.12
C THR A 54 -4.48 -2.91 2.12
N ASN A 55 -4.00 -1.73 1.83
CA ASN A 55 -4.75 -0.49 1.94
C ASN A 55 -5.01 0.14 0.56
N GLY A 56 -4.50 1.33 0.29
CA GLY A 56 -4.75 2.07 -0.94
C GLY A 56 -4.14 1.45 -2.20
N ILE A 57 -4.77 1.70 -3.33
CA ILE A 57 -4.30 1.33 -4.66
C ILE A 57 -4.30 2.54 -5.58
N ARG A 58 -3.28 2.63 -6.44
CA ARG A 58 -3.18 3.69 -7.47
C ARG A 58 -2.71 3.10 -8.78
N MET A 59 -3.29 3.59 -9.87
CA MET A 59 -2.81 3.30 -11.22
C MET A 59 -1.75 4.34 -11.60
N GLY A 60 -0.56 3.87 -11.97
CA GLY A 60 0.47 4.72 -12.56
C GLY A 60 0.25 4.91 -14.06
N ILE A 61 0.77 6.00 -14.60
CA ILE A 61 0.74 6.25 -16.07
C ILE A 61 1.63 5.26 -16.84
N ASP A 62 2.51 4.55 -16.15
CA ASP A 62 3.33 3.45 -16.66
C ASP A 62 2.56 2.13 -16.81
N GLY A 63 1.27 2.15 -16.48
CA GLY A 63 0.38 1.00 -16.62
C GLY A 63 0.50 -0.04 -15.50
N TRP A 64 1.10 0.28 -14.35
CA TRP A 64 1.12 -0.56 -13.17
C TRP A 64 0.08 -0.12 -12.14
N ILE A 65 -0.47 -1.08 -11.41
CA ILE A 65 -1.25 -0.85 -10.20
C ILE A 65 -0.29 -0.91 -9.01
N TYR A 66 -0.14 0.19 -8.29
CA TYR A 66 0.65 0.30 -7.07
C TYR A 66 -0.25 0.10 -5.85
N ILE A 67 0.22 -0.70 -4.90
CA ILE A 67 -0.56 -1.17 -3.75
C ILE A 67 0.21 -0.82 -2.48
N ALA A 68 -0.42 -0.03 -1.62
CA ALA A 68 0.10 0.23 -0.27
C ALA A 68 -0.15 -0.99 0.62
N VAL A 69 0.92 -1.58 1.14
CA VAL A 69 0.87 -2.79 1.95
C VAL A 69 1.33 -2.48 3.36
N GLY A 70 0.50 -2.81 4.34
CA GLY A 70 0.83 -2.71 5.76
C GLY A 70 1.76 -3.83 6.24
N ASP A 71 2.15 -3.76 7.49
CA ASP A 71 3.17 -4.64 8.07
C ASP A 71 2.76 -6.11 8.24
N PHE A 72 1.49 -6.47 7.99
CA PHE A 72 1.11 -7.88 7.84
C PHE A 72 1.68 -8.50 6.57
N GLY A 73 2.05 -7.70 5.59
CA GLY A 73 2.72 -8.14 4.38
C GLY A 73 1.88 -9.06 3.49
N PHE A 74 2.55 -9.77 2.63
CA PHE A 74 2.00 -10.79 1.75
C PHE A 74 2.49 -12.18 2.18
N HIS A 75 1.60 -13.17 2.19
CA HIS A 75 1.92 -14.54 2.61
C HIS A 75 1.47 -15.56 1.57
N ASN A 76 2.41 -16.03 0.75
CA ASN A 76 2.11 -16.95 -0.36
C ASN A 76 1.03 -16.42 -1.30
N THR A 77 1.01 -15.12 -1.47
CA THR A 77 0.10 -14.41 -2.35
C THR A 77 0.35 -14.82 -3.79
N VAL A 78 -0.72 -15.03 -4.54
CA VAL A 78 -0.64 -15.59 -5.90
C VAL A 78 -1.23 -14.60 -6.89
N ASP A 79 -0.51 -14.29 -7.96
CA ASP A 79 -1.01 -13.52 -9.10
C ASP A 79 -1.68 -14.41 -10.15
N ARG A 80 -2.28 -13.81 -11.19
CA ARG A 80 -2.97 -14.58 -12.26
C ARG A 80 -2.05 -15.47 -13.09
N SER A 81 -0.75 -15.19 -13.13
CA SER A 81 0.21 -16.07 -13.79
C SER A 81 0.60 -17.30 -12.96
N GLY A 82 0.15 -17.34 -11.71
CA GLY A 82 0.53 -18.37 -10.73
C GLY A 82 1.83 -18.07 -10.00
N LYS A 83 2.42 -16.88 -10.20
CA LYS A 83 3.60 -16.44 -9.45
C LYS A 83 3.23 -16.25 -8.00
N LYS A 84 4.02 -16.85 -7.11
CA LYS A 84 3.86 -16.72 -5.66
C LYS A 84 4.84 -15.73 -5.09
N MET A 85 4.39 -14.96 -4.11
CA MET A 85 5.22 -13.98 -3.42
C MET A 85 4.91 -13.97 -1.92
N THR A 86 5.98 -13.83 -1.12
CA THR A 86 5.88 -13.50 0.31
C THR A 86 6.73 -12.27 0.57
N MET A 87 6.14 -11.27 1.21
CA MET A 87 6.81 -10.06 1.70
C MET A 87 6.46 -9.91 3.18
N LEU A 88 7.45 -9.97 4.06
CA LEU A 88 7.28 -9.79 5.49
C LEU A 88 7.48 -8.31 5.84
N GLY A 89 6.51 -7.70 6.50
CA GLY A 89 6.50 -6.26 6.71
C GLY A 89 5.80 -5.51 5.59
N GLY A 90 5.70 -4.20 5.73
CA GLY A 90 5.02 -3.34 4.78
C GLY A 90 5.94 -2.77 3.70
N GLY A 91 5.31 -2.24 2.68
CA GLY A 91 5.98 -1.66 1.52
C GLY A 91 5.00 -1.33 0.41
N ILE A 92 5.50 -1.19 -0.79
CA ILE A 92 4.70 -1.06 -1.99
C ILE A 92 4.90 -2.32 -2.85
N VAL A 93 3.79 -2.91 -3.25
CA VAL A 93 3.75 -3.96 -4.27
C VAL A 93 3.12 -3.38 -5.52
N ARG A 94 3.54 -3.84 -6.70
CA ARG A 94 2.85 -3.49 -7.94
C ARG A 94 2.51 -4.73 -8.76
N VAL A 95 1.48 -4.60 -9.58
CA VAL A 95 0.98 -5.67 -10.46
C VAL A 95 0.45 -5.05 -11.74
N ARG A 96 0.48 -5.80 -12.84
CA ARG A 96 -0.17 -5.36 -14.08
C ARG A 96 -1.70 -5.38 -13.95
N PRO A 97 -2.42 -4.55 -14.72
CA PRO A 97 -3.90 -4.54 -14.68
C PRO A 97 -4.56 -5.88 -15.07
N ASP A 98 -3.85 -6.73 -15.80
CA ASP A 98 -4.30 -8.08 -16.10
C ASP A 98 -4.06 -9.08 -14.96
N GLY A 99 -3.44 -8.64 -13.86
CA GLY A 99 -3.15 -9.46 -12.68
C GLY A 99 -1.86 -10.27 -12.77
N THR A 100 -0.96 -9.95 -13.69
CA THR A 100 0.33 -10.63 -13.86
C THR A 100 1.51 -9.79 -13.37
N GLU A 101 2.69 -10.36 -13.37
CA GLU A 101 3.97 -9.70 -13.05
C GLU A 101 4.02 -9.07 -11.65
N MET A 102 3.28 -9.61 -10.68
CA MET A 102 3.33 -9.10 -9.30
C MET A 102 4.76 -9.02 -8.77
N GLU A 103 5.17 -7.86 -8.23
CA GLU A 103 6.50 -7.68 -7.65
C GLU A 103 6.52 -6.69 -6.48
N VAL A 104 7.51 -6.83 -5.60
CA VAL A 104 7.79 -5.85 -4.55
C VAL A 104 8.46 -4.64 -5.20
N TYR A 105 7.87 -3.46 -5.02
CA TYR A 105 8.45 -2.20 -5.47
C TYR A 105 9.36 -1.59 -4.41
N THR A 106 8.89 -1.54 -3.15
CA THR A 106 9.68 -1.09 -2.00
C THR A 106 9.35 -1.92 -0.77
N HIS A 107 10.25 -1.90 0.23
CA HIS A 107 10.11 -2.65 1.47
C HIS A 107 10.56 -1.82 2.67
N GLY A 108 10.27 -2.32 3.87
CA GLY A 108 10.74 -1.71 5.12
C GLY A 108 9.85 -0.61 5.66
N LEU A 109 8.57 -0.68 5.40
CA LEU A 109 7.56 0.24 5.94
C LEU A 109 6.66 -0.47 6.95
N ARG A 110 6.06 0.28 7.87
CA ARG A 110 5.07 -0.27 8.78
C ARG A 110 3.71 -0.31 8.08
N ASN A 111 2.75 0.44 8.50
CA ASN A 111 1.38 0.41 7.96
C ASN A 111 1.12 1.67 7.14
N ILE A 112 1.56 1.66 5.89
CA ILE A 112 1.22 2.73 4.95
C ILE A 112 -0.18 2.51 4.40
N TYR A 113 -0.95 3.60 4.27
CA TYR A 113 -2.35 3.53 3.87
C TYR A 113 -2.59 3.85 2.41
N ASP A 114 -1.72 4.65 1.79
CA ASP A 114 -1.91 5.05 0.40
C ASP A 114 -0.59 5.52 -0.21
N VAL A 115 -0.61 5.73 -1.51
CA VAL A 115 0.50 6.28 -2.29
C VAL A 115 0.04 7.49 -3.09
N ALA A 116 0.88 8.53 -3.14
CA ALA A 116 0.72 9.65 -4.06
C ALA A 116 1.70 9.47 -5.21
N ILE A 117 1.23 9.58 -6.44
CA ILE A 117 2.06 9.43 -7.64
C ILE A 117 1.98 10.73 -8.43
N ASP A 118 3.12 11.37 -8.70
CA ASP A 118 3.18 12.58 -9.51
C ASP A 118 3.23 12.26 -11.01
N PRO A 119 3.08 13.26 -11.90
CA PRO A 119 3.12 13.05 -13.35
C PRO A 119 4.46 12.50 -13.89
N PHE A 120 5.52 12.56 -13.09
CA PHE A 120 6.85 12.04 -13.44
C PHE A 120 7.12 10.66 -12.84
N MET A 121 6.10 10.03 -12.25
CA MET A 121 6.18 8.74 -11.57
C MET A 121 7.02 8.73 -10.29
N ASN A 122 7.23 9.89 -9.66
CA ASN A 122 7.71 9.88 -8.29
C ASN A 122 6.58 9.44 -7.35
N ILE A 123 6.87 8.53 -6.47
CA ILE A 123 5.91 7.95 -5.54
C ILE A 123 6.23 8.41 -4.13
N TYR A 124 5.21 8.90 -3.43
CA TYR A 124 5.35 9.39 -2.07
C TYR A 124 4.39 8.68 -1.13
N THR A 125 4.85 8.42 0.08
CA THR A 125 4.02 7.88 1.15
C THR A 125 4.24 8.64 2.45
N ARG A 126 3.24 8.61 3.30
CA ARG A 126 3.38 8.92 4.71
C ARG A 126 3.55 7.61 5.47
N GLY A 127 4.62 7.52 6.23
CA GLY A 127 4.87 6.38 7.10
C GLY A 127 3.88 6.29 8.27
N ASN A 128 4.13 5.35 9.17
CA ASN A 128 3.38 5.18 10.40
C ASN A 128 4.34 5.16 11.59
N THR A 129 3.83 5.38 12.80
CA THR A 129 4.63 5.28 14.03
C THR A 129 5.12 3.85 14.24
N ASN A 130 6.11 3.69 15.10
CA ASN A 130 6.49 2.36 15.56
C ASN A 130 5.61 1.88 16.74
N ASP A 131 5.77 0.62 17.06
CA ASP A 131 5.04 -0.07 18.12
C ASP A 131 5.63 0.23 19.52
N GLY A 132 5.50 1.39 20.03
CA GLY A 132 5.98 1.71 21.39
C GLY A 132 6.85 2.93 21.49
N GLY A 133 6.76 3.76 20.51
CA GLY A 133 7.51 5.01 20.45
C GLY A 133 8.96 4.79 20.04
N GLY A 134 9.59 5.80 19.64
CA GLY A 134 10.99 5.78 19.28
C GLY A 134 11.31 6.36 17.92
N TRP A 135 10.33 6.51 17.04
CA TRP A 135 10.47 7.37 15.86
C TRP A 135 9.15 8.05 15.50
N ASN A 136 9.28 9.12 14.78
CA ASN A 136 8.18 9.87 14.22
C ASN A 136 7.75 9.29 12.87
N ILE A 137 6.61 9.78 12.38
CA ILE A 137 6.17 9.52 11.03
C ILE A 137 7.09 10.22 10.04
N ARG A 138 7.46 9.52 9.01
CA ARG A 138 8.33 10.00 7.94
C ARG A 138 7.51 10.25 6.68
N PHE A 139 7.78 11.36 6.02
CA PHE A 139 7.37 11.57 4.64
C PHE A 139 8.47 11.04 3.72
N ILE A 140 8.13 10.12 2.82
CA ILE A 140 9.10 9.27 2.14
C ILE A 140 8.87 9.32 0.63
N HIS A 141 9.95 9.54 -0.12
CA HIS A 141 10.01 9.26 -1.55
C HIS A 141 10.32 7.77 -1.75
N GLN A 142 9.46 7.06 -2.45
CA GLN A 142 9.57 5.63 -2.69
C GLN A 142 10.35 5.36 -3.97
N ILE A 143 11.52 4.76 -3.84
CA ILE A 143 12.41 4.41 -4.95
C ILE A 143 12.33 2.91 -5.18
N GLN A 144 12.24 2.46 -6.42
CA GLN A 144 12.19 1.04 -6.75
C GLN A 144 13.36 0.28 -6.12
N SER A 145 13.06 -0.86 -5.50
CA SER A 145 13.98 -1.66 -4.69
C SER A 145 14.47 -0.98 -3.39
N GLY A 146 13.84 0.14 -3.00
CA GLY A 146 14.18 0.85 -1.77
C GLY A 146 13.84 0.07 -0.51
N GLU A 147 14.76 0.12 0.48
CA GLU A 147 14.57 -0.42 1.83
C GLU A 147 14.52 0.74 2.83
N TYR A 148 13.47 0.77 3.66
CA TYR A 148 13.20 1.86 4.61
C TYR A 148 13.30 1.45 6.08
N GLY A 149 13.67 0.19 6.34
CA GLY A 149 14.21 -0.29 7.60
C GLY A 149 13.24 -0.90 8.60
N TYR A 150 11.93 -0.77 8.43
CA TYR A 150 10.99 -1.38 9.37
C TYR A 150 10.88 -2.91 9.14
N PRO A 151 10.84 -3.75 10.16
CA PRO A 151 10.96 -3.42 11.59
C PRO A 151 12.38 -3.53 12.15
N VAL A 152 13.31 -4.14 11.42
CA VAL A 152 14.59 -4.62 11.97
C VAL A 152 15.70 -3.57 11.81
N LEU A 153 15.90 -3.05 10.62
CA LEU A 153 17.05 -2.19 10.31
C LEU A 153 16.93 -0.78 10.89
N PHE A 154 15.73 -0.32 11.13
CA PHE A 154 15.42 1.07 11.46
C PHE A 154 16.17 1.62 12.69
N LYS A 155 16.39 0.79 13.71
CA LYS A 155 17.07 1.22 14.95
C LYS A 155 18.53 0.82 15.03
N HIS A 156 18.94 -0.15 14.25
CA HIS A 156 20.25 -0.77 14.40
C HIS A 156 21.20 -0.55 13.23
N PHE A 157 20.66 -0.32 12.04
CA PHE A 157 21.44 -0.22 10.80
C PHE A 157 20.91 0.93 9.96
N THR A 158 20.87 2.12 10.54
CA THR A 158 20.28 3.32 9.90
C THR A 158 21.04 3.77 8.65
N GLU A 159 22.29 3.38 8.52
CA GLU A 159 23.11 3.65 7.33
C GLU A 159 22.74 2.75 6.14
N GLU A 160 22.02 1.67 6.38
CA GLU A 160 21.62 0.70 5.34
C GLU A 160 20.22 0.97 4.79
N ILE A 161 19.53 2.01 5.27
CA ILE A 161 18.19 2.36 4.84
C ILE A 161 18.17 3.67 4.06
N LEU A 162 17.19 3.80 3.17
CA LEU A 162 16.96 5.08 2.50
C LEU A 162 16.38 6.11 3.48
N PRO A 163 16.89 7.34 3.47
CA PRO A 163 16.42 8.40 4.36
C PRO A 163 15.01 8.87 3.95
N ALA A 164 14.28 9.40 4.91
CA ALA A 164 13.07 10.15 4.65
C ALA A 164 13.39 11.54 4.06
N LEU A 165 12.43 12.12 3.35
CA LEU A 165 12.51 13.52 2.93
C LEU A 165 12.36 14.44 4.13
N VAL A 166 11.46 14.11 5.05
CA VAL A 166 11.24 14.88 6.27
C VAL A 166 10.58 14.02 7.34
N ASP A 167 10.90 14.30 8.58
CA ASP A 167 10.19 13.83 9.77
C ASP A 167 9.01 14.76 10.05
N VAL A 168 7.81 14.23 10.13
CA VAL A 168 6.57 15.01 10.33
C VAL A 168 5.95 14.83 11.71
N GLY A 169 6.67 14.21 12.62
CA GLY A 169 6.24 14.01 14.01
C GLY A 169 5.32 12.80 14.19
N GLY A 170 4.52 12.82 15.27
CA GLY A 170 3.59 11.72 15.56
C GLY A 170 2.34 11.75 14.70
N GLY A 171 1.51 10.72 14.80
CA GLY A 171 0.24 10.57 14.09
C GLY A 171 0.16 9.26 13.31
N SER A 172 -0.77 9.17 12.38
CA SER A 172 -0.96 8.00 11.52
C SER A 172 -1.42 8.46 10.13
N GLY A 173 -0.66 8.12 9.10
CA GLY A 173 -1.05 8.43 7.73
C GLY A 173 -2.32 7.69 7.33
N THR A 174 -3.25 8.35 6.64
CA THR A 174 -4.52 7.76 6.22
C THR A 174 -4.73 7.77 4.72
N GLY A 175 -4.53 8.87 4.04
CA GLY A 175 -4.69 8.97 2.60
C GLY A 175 -3.57 9.77 1.98
N SER A 176 -3.31 9.52 0.71
CA SER A 176 -2.27 10.21 -0.05
C SER A 176 -2.76 10.49 -1.46
N LEU A 177 -2.46 11.66 -1.97
CA LEU A 177 -2.67 11.99 -3.38
C LEU A 177 -1.62 12.99 -3.85
N TYR A 178 -1.37 13.02 -5.13
CA TYR A 178 -0.68 14.16 -5.74
C TYR A 178 -1.75 15.13 -6.25
N MET A 179 -1.68 16.36 -5.77
CA MET A 179 -2.62 17.40 -6.18
C MET A 179 -2.15 17.98 -7.51
N ASP A 180 -2.95 17.77 -8.54
CA ASP A 180 -2.75 18.31 -9.89
C ASP A 180 -4.12 18.70 -10.44
N ASP A 181 -4.65 19.79 -9.94
CA ASP A 181 -5.98 20.30 -10.31
C ASP A 181 -5.93 21.82 -10.44
N ALA A 182 -6.12 22.30 -11.68
CA ALA A 182 -6.06 23.72 -12.03
C ALA A 182 -7.11 24.61 -11.30
N THR A 183 -8.09 24.02 -10.63
CA THR A 183 -9.09 24.76 -9.84
C THR A 183 -8.61 25.07 -8.43
N TRP A 184 -7.52 24.46 -7.99
CA TRP A 184 -6.92 24.72 -6.67
C TRP A 184 -5.96 25.91 -6.73
N PRO A 185 -5.80 26.66 -5.61
CA PRO A 185 -4.79 27.71 -5.54
C PRO A 185 -3.38 27.17 -5.77
N ASP A 186 -2.57 27.91 -6.54
CA ASP A 186 -1.23 27.49 -6.97
C ASP A 186 -0.35 26.95 -5.85
N LYS A 187 -0.43 27.56 -4.64
CA LYS A 187 0.35 27.15 -3.47
C LYS A 187 0.03 25.72 -2.94
N TYR A 188 -1.11 25.14 -3.36
CA TYR A 188 -1.55 23.80 -2.97
C TYR A 188 -1.60 22.86 -4.16
N ASN A 189 -1.11 23.30 -5.32
CA ASN A 189 -1.10 22.53 -6.55
C ASN A 189 0.30 22.04 -6.89
N ASN A 190 0.40 20.97 -7.65
CA ASN A 190 1.66 20.29 -7.97
C ASN A 190 2.45 19.86 -6.74
N VAL A 191 1.77 19.35 -5.73
CA VAL A 191 2.36 18.88 -4.47
C VAL A 191 1.72 17.58 -3.99
N PRO A 192 2.49 16.69 -3.35
CA PRO A 192 1.90 15.54 -2.66
C PRO A 192 1.16 16.00 -1.40
N MET A 193 -0.08 15.57 -1.25
CA MET A 193 -0.91 15.83 -0.08
C MET A 193 -1.14 14.54 0.68
N MET A 194 -1.00 14.63 2.00
CA MET A 194 -1.13 13.49 2.90
C MET A 194 -2.13 13.84 4.00
N ALA A 195 -3.09 12.95 4.22
CA ALA A 195 -3.99 13.06 5.36
C ALA A 195 -3.37 12.36 6.59
N ASP A 196 -3.70 12.86 7.76
CA ASP A 196 -3.25 12.31 9.03
C ASP A 196 -4.43 12.08 9.97
N TRP A 197 -4.37 10.98 10.71
CA TRP A 197 -5.31 10.67 11.77
C TRP A 197 -4.61 10.83 13.14
N GLY A 198 -5.23 11.56 14.05
CA GLY A 198 -4.74 11.71 15.42
C GLY A 198 -3.90 12.95 15.70
N ARG A 199 -3.98 13.97 14.85
CA ARG A 199 -3.45 15.32 15.10
C ARG A 199 -4.42 16.39 14.67
#